data_6ab512ad65a08b7eb54306573d12b79f
#
_entry.id   6ab512ad65a08b7eb54306573d12b79f
#
_cell.length_a   1.000
_cell.length_b   1.000
_cell.length_c   1.000
_cell.angle_alpha   90.00
_cell.angle_beta   90.00
_cell.angle_gamma   90.00
#
_symmetry.space_group_name_H-M   'P 1'
#
loop_
_entity.id
_entity.type
_entity.pdbx_description
1 polymer ?
#
loop_
_entity_poly.entity_id
_entity_poly.type
_entity_poly.pdbx_seq_one_letter_code
_entity_poly.pdbx_strand_id
1 'polypeptide(L)'
;IDKSRVEKIADFLINDETATFPTNVVLGIPQNMIESQSLSNEGIINLVFKDKVVEEVVKAKCGDTDADIYVTIIDGQHRIRGIEVAIDRLRAMIDKSGDDKIQYWQDKLTNLLNIELVISCFIDKTLEYQAMIFSTINRTQKRVSQDLVYSLFGLSTADSPYKTALEIVLALNGHPKSPFYKRIKLYGGNYDKTDSPPLSQATMVKSIVALISSSLRESENDKYRERKELRTWKSTKSLPFRLFYANDEDSKIADCMFFFFSSIRNAFPNQWNYNGQSKPTNILQSTVGYEALMKILVDILDRAEFKQFSEGCFGCYIDKIKGLDVENTMHFPMSTSGKKIFYNSMFIGLFPNDGTVEEKQNEI
;
A
#
# COMPACT_ATOMS: atom_id res chain seq x y z
N ILE A 1 -19.82 3.52 6.83
CA ILE A 1 -18.86 2.41 6.67
C ILE A 1 -18.10 2.61 5.37
N ASP A 2 -16.77 2.60 5.44
CA ASP A 2 -15.89 2.70 4.26
C ASP A 2 -15.87 1.37 3.50
N LYS A 3 -16.48 1.34 2.31
CA LYS A 3 -16.56 0.14 1.47
C LYS A 3 -15.18 -0.41 1.08
N SER A 4 -14.20 0.47 0.76
CA SER A 4 -12.85 0.03 0.39
C SER A 4 -12.15 -0.70 1.53
N ARG A 5 -12.33 -0.25 2.76
CA ARG A 5 -11.80 -0.89 3.96
C ARG A 5 -12.46 -2.25 4.22
N VAL A 6 -13.77 -2.34 4.03
CA VAL A 6 -14.53 -3.60 4.17
C VAL A 6 -14.04 -4.64 3.16
N GLU A 7 -13.87 -4.25 1.89
CA GLU A 7 -13.37 -5.11 0.84
C GLU A 7 -11.97 -5.68 1.14
N LYS A 8 -11.06 -4.83 1.63
CA LYS A 8 -9.72 -5.26 2.04
C LYS A 8 -9.73 -6.26 3.19
N ILE A 9 -10.63 -6.08 4.15
CA ILE A 9 -10.79 -7.01 5.27
C ILE A 9 -11.31 -8.35 4.74
N ALA A 10 -12.29 -8.34 3.84
CA ALA A 10 -12.80 -9.56 3.23
C ALA A 10 -11.70 -10.28 2.42
N ASP A 11 -10.93 -9.57 1.61
CA ASP A 11 -9.79 -10.12 0.88
C ASP A 11 -8.75 -10.76 1.82
N PHE A 12 -8.44 -10.09 2.93
CA PHE A 12 -7.52 -10.61 3.95
C PHE A 12 -8.01 -11.91 4.57
N LEU A 13 -9.30 -11.96 4.98
CA LEU A 13 -9.90 -13.14 5.60
C LEU A 13 -10.00 -14.34 4.66
N ILE A 14 -10.19 -14.11 3.36
CA ILE A 14 -10.29 -15.18 2.37
C ILE A 14 -8.92 -15.73 1.99
N ASN A 15 -7.92 -14.86 1.89
CA ASN A 15 -6.64 -15.21 1.28
C ASN A 15 -5.54 -15.58 2.29
N ASP A 16 -5.61 -15.10 3.54
CA ASP A 16 -4.59 -15.35 4.56
C ASP A 16 -5.08 -16.43 5.53
N GLU A 17 -4.37 -17.56 5.58
CA GLU A 17 -4.72 -18.70 6.45
C GLU A 17 -4.52 -18.41 7.93
N THR A 18 -3.69 -17.41 8.24
CA THR A 18 -3.42 -16.95 9.60
C THR A 18 -4.19 -15.68 9.97
N ALA A 19 -5.22 -15.35 9.15
CA ALA A 19 -6.01 -14.14 9.36
C ALA A 19 -6.63 -14.10 10.75
N THR A 20 -6.29 -13.07 11.50
CA THR A 20 -6.83 -12.81 12.84
C THR A 20 -6.97 -11.31 13.07
N PHE A 21 -7.77 -10.92 14.04
CA PHE A 21 -7.91 -9.53 14.46
C PHE A 21 -7.18 -9.30 15.78
N PRO A 22 -6.05 -8.57 15.78
CA PRO A 22 -5.27 -8.31 17.00
C PRO A 22 -5.94 -7.33 17.95
N THR A 23 -7.03 -6.69 17.53
CA THR A 23 -7.77 -5.72 18.32
C THR A 23 -9.21 -6.16 18.51
N ASN A 24 -9.78 -5.84 19.70
CA ASN A 24 -11.14 -6.22 20.07
C ASN A 24 -12.21 -5.43 19.28
N VAL A 25 -13.37 -6.04 19.13
CA VAL A 25 -14.62 -5.35 18.79
C VAL A 25 -15.17 -4.74 20.09
N VAL A 26 -15.66 -3.50 20.03
CA VAL A 26 -16.18 -2.79 21.21
C VAL A 26 -17.68 -2.60 21.07
N LEU A 27 -18.43 -3.15 22.02
CA LEU A 27 -19.88 -3.13 22.04
C LEU A 27 -20.41 -2.32 23.22
N GLY A 28 -21.54 -1.62 23.00
CA GLY A 28 -22.37 -1.02 24.04
C GLY A 28 -23.63 -1.86 24.23
N ILE A 29 -23.88 -2.30 25.46
CA ILE A 29 -25.02 -3.15 25.83
C ILE A 29 -25.83 -2.49 26.93
N PRO A 30 -27.14 -2.19 26.73
CA PRO A 30 -27.98 -1.68 27.79
C PRO A 30 -28.21 -2.74 28.89
N GLN A 31 -28.17 -2.34 30.15
CA GLN A 31 -28.38 -3.23 31.30
C GLN A 31 -29.76 -3.94 31.24
N ASN A 32 -30.79 -3.24 30.77
CA ASN A 32 -32.14 -3.80 30.67
C ASN A 32 -32.28 -4.92 29.64
N MET A 33 -31.21 -5.20 28.81
CA MET A 33 -31.14 -6.31 27.89
C MET A 33 -30.53 -7.58 28.50
N ILE A 34 -29.97 -7.48 29.71
CA ILE A 34 -29.39 -8.58 30.45
C ILE A 34 -30.47 -9.16 31.36
N GLU A 35 -30.72 -10.46 31.25
CA GLU A 35 -31.65 -11.18 32.08
C GLU A 35 -31.01 -11.55 33.43
N SER A 36 -29.80 -12.11 33.37
CA SER A 36 -29.07 -12.51 34.56
C SER A 36 -27.55 -12.34 34.37
N GLN A 37 -26.88 -12.15 35.50
CA GLN A 37 -25.44 -12.06 35.61
C GLN A 37 -25.00 -12.96 36.78
N SER A 38 -24.05 -13.86 36.50
CA SER A 38 -23.47 -14.73 37.52
C SER A 38 -21.95 -14.75 37.45
N LEU A 39 -21.27 -14.83 38.58
CA LEU A 39 -19.82 -14.96 38.67
C LEU A 39 -19.50 -16.43 38.93
N SER A 40 -18.67 -17.02 38.06
CA SER A 40 -18.16 -18.39 38.25
C SER A 40 -17.07 -18.41 39.33
N ASN A 41 -16.75 -19.61 39.85
CA ASN A 41 -15.64 -19.82 40.79
C ASN A 41 -14.26 -19.42 40.23
N GLU A 42 -14.14 -19.34 38.90
CA GLU A 42 -12.93 -18.95 38.19
C GLU A 42 -12.84 -17.44 37.91
N GLY A 43 -13.77 -16.66 38.43
CA GLY A 43 -13.82 -15.21 38.21
C GLY A 43 -14.41 -14.79 36.87
N ILE A 44 -15.03 -15.72 36.15
CA ILE A 44 -15.69 -15.45 34.85
C ILE A 44 -17.10 -14.95 35.12
N ILE A 45 -17.48 -13.85 34.48
CA ILE A 45 -18.84 -13.34 34.51
C ILE A 45 -19.64 -13.92 33.34
N ASN A 46 -20.68 -14.67 33.62
CA ASN A 46 -21.62 -15.15 32.63
C ASN A 46 -22.78 -14.13 32.52
N LEU A 47 -23.06 -13.69 31.31
CA LEU A 47 -24.15 -12.80 30.96
C LEU A 47 -25.17 -13.57 30.14
N VAL A 48 -26.43 -13.55 30.56
CA VAL A 48 -27.56 -14.12 29.82
C VAL A 48 -28.40 -12.94 29.29
N PHE A 49 -28.60 -12.92 28.00
CA PHE A 49 -29.46 -11.91 27.35
C PHE A 49 -30.91 -12.33 27.41
N LYS A 50 -31.82 -11.36 27.47
CA LYS A 50 -33.26 -11.61 27.36
C LYS A 50 -33.59 -12.16 25.98
N ASP A 51 -34.54 -13.08 25.89
CA ASP A 51 -35.01 -13.69 24.64
C ASP A 51 -35.39 -12.64 23.58
N LYS A 52 -36.00 -11.53 24.01
CA LYS A 52 -36.34 -10.40 23.14
C LYS A 52 -35.15 -9.89 22.33
N VAL A 53 -33.93 -9.87 22.89
CA VAL A 53 -32.73 -9.42 22.15
C VAL A 53 -32.43 -10.34 20.96
N VAL A 54 -32.54 -11.66 21.19
CA VAL A 54 -32.32 -12.67 20.16
C VAL A 54 -33.40 -12.59 19.08
N GLU A 55 -34.66 -12.42 19.47
CA GLU A 55 -35.80 -12.27 18.56
C GLU A 55 -35.62 -11.05 17.63
N GLU A 56 -35.23 -9.90 18.18
CA GLU A 56 -35.03 -8.68 17.38
C GLU A 56 -33.81 -8.78 16.44
N VAL A 57 -32.74 -9.46 16.87
CA VAL A 57 -31.61 -9.76 15.98
C VAL A 57 -32.04 -10.66 14.82
N VAL A 58 -32.91 -11.65 15.05
CA VAL A 58 -33.45 -12.49 14.00
C VAL A 58 -34.33 -11.70 13.05
N LYS A 59 -35.23 -10.83 13.55
CA LYS A 59 -36.05 -9.94 12.73
C LYS A 59 -35.18 -9.06 11.82
N ALA A 60 -34.19 -8.37 12.39
CA ALA A 60 -33.26 -7.53 11.63
C ALA A 60 -32.52 -8.30 10.54
N LYS A 61 -32.09 -9.55 10.85
CA LYS A 61 -31.46 -10.43 9.87
C LYS A 61 -32.40 -10.84 8.73
N CYS A 62 -33.69 -10.95 8.99
CA CYS A 62 -34.71 -11.22 7.97
C CYS A 62 -35.11 -9.96 7.18
N GLY A 63 -34.50 -8.81 7.43
CA GLY A 63 -34.74 -7.56 6.71
C GLY A 63 -35.90 -6.73 7.27
N ASP A 64 -36.39 -7.03 8.48
CA ASP A 64 -37.40 -6.24 9.15
C ASP A 64 -36.79 -4.90 9.60
N THR A 65 -37.30 -3.80 9.04
CA THR A 65 -36.82 -2.44 9.33
C THR A 65 -37.33 -1.92 10.69
N ASP A 66 -38.32 -2.55 11.26
CA ASP A 66 -38.93 -2.18 12.54
C ASP A 66 -38.30 -2.93 13.73
N ALA A 67 -37.27 -3.75 13.46
CA ALA A 67 -36.54 -4.44 14.51
C ALA A 67 -35.82 -3.48 15.45
N ASP A 68 -35.98 -3.64 16.76
CA ASP A 68 -35.33 -2.82 17.78
C ASP A 68 -33.83 -3.11 17.83
N ILE A 69 -33.02 -2.05 17.93
CA ILE A 69 -31.57 -2.14 18.08
C ILE A 69 -31.17 -2.00 19.54
N TYR A 70 -30.71 -3.10 20.13
CA TYR A 70 -30.31 -3.09 21.55
C TYR A 70 -28.80 -3.06 21.78
N VAL A 71 -28.02 -3.63 20.86
CA VAL A 71 -26.56 -3.67 20.96
C VAL A 71 -25.94 -2.74 19.93
N THR A 72 -25.09 -1.83 20.39
CA THR A 72 -24.38 -0.89 19.51
C THR A 72 -22.93 -1.28 19.33
N ILE A 73 -22.43 -1.16 18.11
CA ILE A 73 -20.99 -1.35 17.82
C ILE A 73 -20.29 0.00 17.97
N ILE A 74 -19.53 0.16 19.05
CA ILE A 74 -18.74 1.37 19.31
C ILE A 74 -17.51 1.41 18.42
N ASP A 75 -16.78 0.29 18.31
CA ASP A 75 -15.68 0.12 17.35
C ASP A 75 -15.66 -1.29 16.77
N GLY A 76 -15.11 -1.44 15.56
CA GLY A 76 -15.00 -2.72 14.88
C GLY A 76 -16.04 -2.95 13.77
N GLN A 77 -16.88 -1.98 13.45
CA GLN A 77 -17.94 -2.10 12.42
C GLN A 77 -17.40 -2.53 11.04
N HIS A 78 -16.20 -2.08 10.64
CA HIS A 78 -15.59 -2.51 9.37
C HIS A 78 -15.15 -3.98 9.43
N ARG A 79 -14.73 -4.48 10.59
CA ARG A 79 -14.34 -5.88 10.80
C ARG A 79 -15.54 -6.80 10.69
N ILE A 80 -16.61 -6.48 11.41
CA ILE A 80 -17.87 -7.25 11.35
C ILE A 80 -18.39 -7.30 9.91
N ARG A 81 -18.49 -6.13 9.25
CA ARG A 81 -18.95 -6.08 7.87
C ARG A 81 -18.02 -6.80 6.89
N GLY A 82 -16.71 -6.76 7.12
CA GLY A 82 -15.71 -7.49 6.33
C GLY A 82 -15.86 -9.01 6.44
N ILE A 83 -16.18 -9.52 7.65
CA ILE A 83 -16.49 -10.94 7.88
C ILE A 83 -17.73 -11.35 7.08
N GLU A 84 -18.82 -10.57 7.15
CA GLU A 84 -20.06 -10.85 6.39
C GLU A 84 -19.77 -10.92 4.90
N VAL A 85 -19.08 -9.92 4.34
CA VAL A 85 -18.73 -9.92 2.91
C VAL A 85 -17.83 -11.09 2.53
N ALA A 86 -16.90 -11.49 3.40
CA ALA A 86 -16.05 -12.67 3.15
C ALA A 86 -16.87 -13.97 3.12
N ILE A 87 -17.81 -14.15 4.06
CA ILE A 87 -18.72 -15.30 4.10
C ILE A 87 -19.56 -15.35 2.81
N ASP A 88 -20.17 -14.23 2.41
CA ASP A 88 -21.01 -14.18 1.22
C ASP A 88 -20.22 -14.52 -0.05
N ARG A 89 -18.99 -14.04 -0.15
CA ARG A 89 -18.09 -14.35 -1.27
C ARG A 89 -17.68 -15.81 -1.30
N LEU A 90 -17.33 -16.41 -0.16
CA LEU A 90 -16.97 -17.82 -0.09
C LEU A 90 -18.17 -18.72 -0.48
N ARG A 91 -19.37 -18.39 -0.02
CA ARG A 91 -20.60 -19.08 -0.45
C ARG A 91 -20.80 -18.99 -1.97
N ALA A 92 -20.66 -17.78 -2.54
CA ALA A 92 -20.76 -17.58 -3.98
C ALA A 92 -19.66 -18.31 -4.77
N MET A 93 -18.47 -18.49 -4.19
CA MET A 93 -17.40 -19.28 -4.80
C MET A 93 -17.73 -20.77 -4.78
N ILE A 94 -18.30 -21.29 -3.69
CA ILE A 94 -18.75 -22.67 -3.59
C ILE A 94 -19.82 -22.96 -4.66
N ASP A 95 -20.83 -22.09 -4.78
CA ASP A 95 -21.94 -22.25 -5.73
C ASP A 95 -21.47 -22.24 -7.21
N LYS A 96 -20.37 -21.56 -7.51
CA LYS A 96 -19.83 -21.42 -8.87
C LYS A 96 -18.70 -22.39 -9.20
N SER A 97 -18.22 -23.15 -8.23
CA SER A 97 -17.07 -24.03 -8.40
C SER A 97 -17.49 -25.39 -8.97
N GLY A 98 -16.62 -25.97 -9.80
CA GLY A 98 -16.71 -27.41 -10.14
C GLY A 98 -16.25 -28.29 -8.97
N ASP A 99 -16.56 -29.57 -9.04
CA ASP A 99 -16.37 -30.56 -7.96
C ASP A 99 -14.95 -30.62 -7.39
N ASP A 100 -13.96 -30.30 -8.19
CA ASP A 100 -12.52 -30.29 -7.83
C ASP A 100 -12.12 -29.16 -6.85
N LYS A 101 -12.91 -28.08 -6.76
CA LYS A 101 -12.62 -26.90 -5.91
C LYS A 101 -13.62 -26.65 -4.79
N ILE A 102 -14.73 -27.34 -4.77
CA ILE A 102 -15.77 -27.14 -3.76
C ILE A 102 -15.22 -27.35 -2.35
N GLN A 103 -14.49 -28.47 -2.12
CA GLN A 103 -13.93 -28.78 -0.82
C GLN A 103 -12.99 -27.69 -0.30
N TYR A 104 -12.12 -27.17 -1.16
CA TYR A 104 -11.20 -26.09 -0.81
C TYR A 104 -11.92 -24.83 -0.29
N TRP A 105 -13.01 -24.42 -0.96
CA TRP A 105 -13.78 -23.26 -0.53
C TRP A 105 -14.63 -23.53 0.72
N GLN A 106 -15.12 -24.76 0.87
CA GLN A 106 -15.83 -25.19 2.09
C GLN A 106 -14.92 -25.17 3.31
N ASP A 107 -13.69 -25.65 3.18
CA ASP A 107 -12.69 -25.62 4.26
C ASP A 107 -12.38 -24.17 4.67
N LYS A 108 -12.19 -23.26 3.69
CA LYS A 108 -11.99 -21.82 3.97
C LYS A 108 -13.21 -21.20 4.66
N LEU A 109 -14.43 -21.52 4.23
CA LEU A 109 -15.64 -21.03 4.88
C LEU A 109 -15.73 -21.56 6.32
N THR A 110 -15.43 -22.83 6.54
CA THR A 110 -15.43 -23.45 7.87
C THR A 110 -14.41 -22.76 8.80
N ASN A 111 -13.20 -22.50 8.31
CA ASN A 111 -12.18 -21.78 9.07
C ASN A 111 -12.63 -20.35 9.42
N LEU A 112 -13.24 -19.64 8.47
CA LEU A 112 -13.76 -18.30 8.72
C LEU A 112 -14.92 -18.28 9.72
N LEU A 113 -15.81 -19.27 9.69
CA LEU A 113 -16.93 -19.39 10.65
C LEU A 113 -16.45 -19.71 12.07
N ASN A 114 -15.25 -20.29 12.21
CA ASN A 114 -14.64 -20.61 13.49
C ASN A 114 -13.67 -19.53 13.98
N ILE A 115 -13.61 -18.36 13.32
CA ILE A 115 -12.72 -17.28 13.76
C ILE A 115 -13.13 -16.76 15.14
N GLU A 116 -12.17 -16.68 16.05
CA GLU A 116 -12.39 -16.14 17.38
C GLU A 116 -12.22 -14.63 17.40
N LEU A 117 -13.17 -13.92 18.02
CA LEU A 117 -13.15 -12.49 18.15
C LEU A 117 -13.06 -12.10 19.63
N VAL A 118 -12.11 -11.25 19.97
CA VAL A 118 -12.07 -10.60 21.27
C VAL A 118 -13.07 -9.46 21.28
N ILE A 119 -14.00 -9.46 22.26
CA ILE A 119 -15.05 -8.45 22.39
C ILE A 119 -14.91 -7.76 23.73
N SER A 120 -14.93 -6.43 23.73
CA SER A 120 -15.07 -5.60 24.95
C SER A 120 -16.48 -5.07 25.04
N CYS A 121 -17.18 -5.37 26.14
CA CYS A 121 -18.54 -4.93 26.36
C CYS A 121 -18.59 -3.79 27.38
N PHE A 122 -19.23 -2.69 27.03
CA PHE A 122 -19.57 -1.60 27.92
C PHE A 122 -21.05 -1.67 28.25
N ILE A 123 -21.37 -2.02 29.51
CA ILE A 123 -22.75 -2.20 29.95
C ILE A 123 -23.30 -0.86 30.50
N ASP A 124 -24.53 -0.53 30.11
CA ASP A 124 -25.31 0.61 30.55
C ASP A 124 -24.64 1.99 30.42
N LYS A 125 -23.85 2.17 29.35
CA LYS A 125 -23.21 3.46 29.09
C LYS A 125 -24.07 4.32 28.16
N THR A 126 -24.16 5.62 28.49
CA THR A 126 -24.89 6.60 27.67
C THR A 126 -24.25 6.71 26.28
N LEU A 127 -25.01 7.19 25.30
CA LEU A 127 -24.51 7.42 23.93
C LEU A 127 -23.34 8.41 23.91
N GLU A 128 -23.33 9.41 24.75
CA GLU A 128 -22.25 10.38 24.91
C GLU A 128 -20.96 9.69 25.38
N TYR A 129 -21.07 8.77 26.36
CA TYR A 129 -19.92 8.00 26.82
C TYR A 129 -19.39 7.05 25.73
N GLN A 130 -20.28 6.39 25.00
CA GLN A 130 -19.92 5.54 23.88
C GLN A 130 -19.21 6.34 22.78
N ALA A 131 -19.71 7.55 22.46
CA ALA A 131 -19.06 8.46 21.51
C ALA A 131 -17.68 8.93 21.98
N MET A 132 -17.52 9.16 23.31
CA MET A 132 -16.21 9.48 23.90
C MET A 132 -15.23 8.31 23.75
N ILE A 133 -15.65 7.08 24.01
CA ILE A 133 -14.83 5.88 23.81
C ILE A 133 -14.41 5.77 22.34
N PHE A 134 -15.36 5.86 21.42
CA PHE A 134 -15.08 5.84 19.98
C PHE A 134 -14.05 6.90 19.58
N SER A 135 -14.24 8.14 20.05
CA SER A 135 -13.32 9.24 19.78
C SER A 135 -11.92 8.96 20.35
N THR A 136 -11.84 8.41 21.57
CA THR A 136 -10.57 8.08 22.22
C THR A 136 -9.81 7.00 21.47
N ILE A 137 -10.47 5.91 21.08
CA ILE A 137 -9.87 4.84 20.30
C ILE A 137 -9.30 5.39 18.99
N ASN A 138 -10.09 6.18 18.27
CA ASN A 138 -9.67 6.71 16.96
C ASN A 138 -8.59 7.80 17.05
N ARG A 139 -8.54 8.59 18.13
CA ARG A 139 -7.51 9.64 18.32
C ARG A 139 -6.16 9.08 18.76
N THR A 140 -6.13 7.99 19.49
CA THR A 140 -4.90 7.40 20.02
C THR A 140 -4.19 6.51 19.02
N GLN A 141 -4.84 6.11 17.93
CA GLN A 141 -4.21 5.33 16.87
C GLN A 141 -3.26 6.22 16.05
N LYS A 142 -1.98 6.25 16.43
CA LYS A 142 -0.92 6.77 15.54
C LYS A 142 -0.83 5.84 14.33
N ARG A 143 -0.95 6.41 13.13
CA ARG A 143 -0.65 5.65 11.91
C ARG A 143 0.78 5.15 11.99
N VAL A 144 0.96 3.85 11.83
CA VAL A 144 2.28 3.25 11.67
C VAL A 144 2.94 3.89 10.43
N SER A 145 4.22 4.28 10.56
CA SER A 145 4.93 4.87 9.41
C SER A 145 5.02 3.86 8.26
N GLN A 146 4.87 4.35 7.03
CA GLN A 146 5.00 3.49 5.86
C GLN A 146 6.39 2.83 5.77
N ASP A 147 7.43 3.52 6.23
CA ASP A 147 8.79 2.95 6.29
C ASP A 147 8.85 1.71 7.19
N LEU A 148 8.17 1.73 8.36
CA LEU A 148 8.08 0.55 9.22
C LEU A 148 7.31 -0.58 8.54
N VAL A 149 6.16 -0.28 7.95
CA VAL A 149 5.33 -1.29 7.27
C VAL A 149 6.15 -1.98 6.16
N TYR A 150 6.83 -1.22 5.31
CA TYR A 150 7.63 -1.79 4.23
C TYR A 150 8.86 -2.55 4.73
N SER A 151 9.45 -2.15 5.85
CA SER A 151 10.54 -2.91 6.48
C SER A 151 10.07 -4.26 7.02
N LEU A 152 8.85 -4.33 7.55
CA LEU A 152 8.25 -5.60 7.99
C LEU A 152 7.98 -6.57 6.83
N PHE A 153 7.63 -6.07 5.65
CA PHE A 153 7.53 -6.93 4.46
C PHE A 153 8.86 -7.61 4.10
N GLY A 154 10.01 -6.96 4.36
CA GLY A 154 11.32 -7.58 4.18
C GLY A 154 11.62 -8.74 5.13
N LEU A 155 10.96 -8.80 6.29
CA LEU A 155 11.06 -9.89 7.26
C LEU A 155 10.12 -11.06 6.92
N SER A 156 9.15 -10.85 6.04
CA SER A 156 8.22 -11.90 5.61
C SER A 156 8.94 -12.97 4.78
N THR A 157 8.63 -14.23 5.03
CA THR A 157 9.04 -15.34 4.16
C THR A 157 8.26 -15.38 2.85
N ALA A 158 7.06 -14.78 2.84
CA ALA A 158 6.22 -14.70 1.65
C ALA A 158 6.82 -13.76 0.60
N ASP A 159 6.80 -14.21 -0.64
CA ASP A 159 7.18 -13.41 -1.79
C ASP A 159 6.11 -12.34 -2.08
N SER A 160 6.55 -11.13 -2.44
CA SER A 160 5.63 -10.04 -2.74
C SER A 160 6.32 -8.91 -3.53
N PRO A 161 5.57 -8.11 -4.32
CA PRO A 161 6.11 -6.91 -4.95
C PRO A 161 6.79 -5.93 -3.97
N TYR A 162 6.28 -5.86 -2.74
CA TYR A 162 6.87 -5.02 -1.68
C TYR A 162 8.21 -5.53 -1.21
N LYS A 163 8.35 -6.85 -1.03
CA LYS A 163 9.61 -7.47 -0.63
C LYS A 163 10.69 -7.26 -1.68
N THR A 164 10.39 -7.57 -2.94
CA THR A 164 11.28 -7.32 -4.07
C THR A 164 11.69 -5.84 -4.15
N ALA A 165 10.73 -4.92 -4.08
CA ALA A 165 11.04 -3.49 -4.14
C ALA A 165 11.92 -3.04 -2.96
N LEU A 166 11.69 -3.55 -1.75
CA LEU A 166 12.52 -3.25 -0.58
C LEU A 166 13.95 -3.76 -0.76
N GLU A 167 14.13 -5.00 -1.21
CA GLU A 167 15.45 -5.59 -1.47
C GLU A 167 16.23 -4.78 -2.51
N ILE A 168 15.59 -4.33 -3.58
CA ILE A 168 16.17 -3.45 -4.61
C ILE A 168 16.59 -2.11 -3.98
N VAL A 169 15.74 -1.49 -3.16
CA VAL A 169 16.04 -0.20 -2.49
C VAL A 169 17.24 -0.34 -1.56
N LEU A 170 17.31 -1.43 -0.78
CA LEU A 170 18.44 -1.71 0.11
C LEU A 170 19.73 -1.94 -0.68
N ALA A 171 19.68 -2.69 -1.78
CA ALA A 171 20.83 -2.92 -2.66
C ALA A 171 21.33 -1.60 -3.29
N LEU A 172 20.40 -0.76 -3.80
CA LEU A 172 20.75 0.55 -4.37
C LEU A 172 21.38 1.49 -3.33
N ASN A 173 20.89 1.46 -2.08
CA ASN A 173 21.47 2.30 -1.01
C ASN A 173 22.81 1.76 -0.50
N GLY A 174 23.03 0.44 -0.55
CA GLY A 174 24.24 -0.21 -0.03
C GLY A 174 25.41 -0.29 -1.01
N HIS A 175 25.16 -0.28 -2.33
CA HIS A 175 26.19 -0.50 -3.34
C HIS A 175 27.00 0.78 -3.61
N PRO A 176 28.35 0.80 -3.43
CA PRO A 176 29.18 2.02 -3.51
C PRO A 176 29.12 2.76 -4.85
N LYS A 177 28.89 2.05 -5.96
CA LYS A 177 28.79 2.65 -7.31
C LYS A 177 27.37 3.15 -7.62
N SER A 178 26.40 2.83 -6.80
CA SER A 178 25.01 3.24 -7.02
C SER A 178 24.87 4.77 -6.96
N PRO A 179 24.01 5.34 -7.83
CA PRO A 179 23.64 6.76 -7.72
C PRO A 179 22.91 7.06 -6.40
N PHE A 180 22.39 6.05 -5.72
CA PHE A 180 21.69 6.17 -4.44
C PHE A 180 22.53 5.74 -3.23
N TYR A 181 23.82 5.50 -3.40
CA TYR A 181 24.68 5.08 -2.28
C TYR A 181 24.57 6.05 -1.09
N LYS A 182 24.09 5.56 0.06
CA LYS A 182 23.81 6.33 1.29
C LYS A 182 22.89 7.54 1.10
N ARG A 183 22.03 7.54 0.07
CA ARG A 183 21.12 8.67 -0.24
C ARG A 183 19.66 8.39 0.12
N ILE A 184 19.37 7.21 0.64
CA ILE A 184 18.02 6.80 1.01
C ILE A 184 17.91 6.76 2.53
N LYS A 185 16.93 7.46 3.08
CA LYS A 185 16.58 7.40 4.50
C LYS A 185 15.89 6.08 4.77
N LEU A 186 16.66 5.12 5.30
CA LEU A 186 16.15 3.80 5.67
C LEU A 186 15.40 3.87 7.00
N TYR A 187 14.42 2.98 7.17
CA TYR A 187 13.76 2.79 8.45
C TYR A 187 14.77 2.27 9.50
N GLY A 188 14.71 2.86 10.70
CA GLY A 188 15.64 2.50 11.79
C GLY A 188 17.07 3.01 11.62
N GLY A 189 17.41 3.67 10.52
CA GLY A 189 18.70 4.34 10.34
C GLY A 189 18.84 5.54 11.27
N ASN A 190 20.05 5.73 11.78
CA ASN A 190 20.39 6.90 12.58
C ASN A 190 20.84 8.03 11.65
N TYR A 191 20.07 9.11 11.58
CA TYR A 191 20.34 10.27 10.74
C TYR A 191 20.30 11.53 11.57
N ASP A 192 21.36 12.32 11.51
CA ASP A 192 21.37 13.64 12.11
C ASP A 192 20.39 14.58 11.39
N LYS A 193 19.84 15.55 12.12
CA LYS A 193 18.88 16.50 11.54
C LYS A 193 19.45 17.30 10.38
N THR A 194 20.77 17.47 10.35
CA THR A 194 21.51 18.23 9.34
C THR A 194 21.90 17.40 8.12
N ASP A 195 21.91 16.07 8.22
CA ASP A 195 22.44 15.15 7.18
C ASP A 195 21.45 14.05 6.80
N SER A 196 20.17 14.30 7.01
CA SER A 196 19.11 13.33 6.67
C SER A 196 18.89 13.29 5.16
N PRO A 197 19.01 12.12 4.49
CA PRO A 197 18.72 11.98 3.07
C PRO A 197 17.29 12.43 2.74
N PRO A 198 17.09 13.14 1.61
CA PRO A 198 15.79 13.70 1.26
C PRO A 198 14.79 12.63 0.77
N LEU A 199 15.29 11.50 0.27
CA LEU A 199 14.48 10.44 -0.29
C LEU A 199 14.28 9.33 0.74
N SER A 200 13.02 8.99 1.04
CA SER A 200 12.73 7.91 2.00
C SER A 200 12.65 6.55 1.32
N GLN A 201 12.95 5.50 2.09
CA GLN A 201 12.75 4.11 1.72
C GLN A 201 11.31 3.87 1.20
N ALA A 202 10.30 4.37 1.93
CA ALA A 202 8.90 4.21 1.56
C ALA A 202 8.57 4.82 0.20
N THR A 203 9.13 5.98 -0.13
CA THR A 203 8.92 6.63 -1.44
C THR A 203 9.45 5.74 -2.56
N MET A 204 10.66 5.23 -2.42
CA MET A 204 11.27 4.37 -3.45
C MET A 204 10.56 3.03 -3.59
N VAL A 205 10.27 2.35 -2.48
CA VAL A 205 9.51 1.08 -2.51
C VAL A 205 8.17 1.28 -3.21
N LYS A 206 7.40 2.30 -2.82
CA LYS A 206 6.11 2.59 -3.43
C LYS A 206 6.21 2.87 -4.94
N SER A 207 7.23 3.59 -5.37
CA SER A 207 7.42 3.90 -6.80
C SER A 207 7.77 2.66 -7.62
N ILE A 208 8.60 1.75 -7.11
CA ILE A 208 8.93 0.49 -7.78
C ILE A 208 7.70 -0.42 -7.82
N VAL A 209 6.98 -0.59 -6.71
CA VAL A 209 5.75 -1.38 -6.67
C VAL A 209 4.71 -0.87 -7.67
N ALA A 210 4.59 0.46 -7.84
CA ALA A 210 3.67 1.05 -8.82
C ALA A 210 4.01 0.74 -10.30
N LEU A 211 5.20 0.22 -10.58
CA LEU A 211 5.62 -0.28 -11.89
C LEU A 211 5.49 -1.80 -12.04
N ILE A 212 5.20 -2.51 -10.93
CA ILE A 212 4.92 -3.94 -10.90
C ILE A 212 3.41 -4.19 -10.87
N SER A 213 2.65 -3.44 -10.07
CA SER A 213 1.22 -3.63 -9.82
C SER A 213 0.42 -2.38 -10.08
N SER A 214 -0.78 -2.50 -10.66
CA SER A 214 -1.60 -1.36 -11.10
C SER A 214 -2.16 -0.52 -9.94
N SER A 215 -2.28 -1.12 -8.76
CA SER A 215 -2.78 -0.49 -7.54
C SER A 215 -2.18 -1.14 -6.28
N LEU A 216 -2.28 -0.44 -5.14
CA LEU A 216 -1.90 -1.01 -3.85
C LEU A 216 -2.68 -2.28 -3.51
N ARG A 217 -3.97 -2.33 -3.85
CA ARG A 217 -4.81 -3.51 -3.64
C ARG A 217 -4.32 -4.71 -4.47
N GLU A 218 -3.95 -4.47 -5.72
CA GLU A 218 -3.41 -5.53 -6.58
C GLU A 218 -2.09 -6.05 -6.03
N SER A 219 -1.18 -5.17 -5.59
CA SER A 219 0.10 -5.59 -5.00
C SER A 219 -0.07 -6.37 -3.68
N GLU A 220 -1.09 -6.05 -2.89
CA GLU A 220 -1.45 -6.84 -1.70
C GLU A 220 -2.00 -8.23 -2.07
N ASN A 221 -2.75 -8.34 -3.16
CA ASN A 221 -3.29 -9.61 -3.66
C ASN A 221 -2.22 -10.46 -4.35
N ASP A 222 -1.24 -9.82 -5.01
CA ASP A 222 -0.16 -10.52 -5.73
C ASP A 222 0.72 -11.37 -4.78
N LYS A 223 0.79 -11.04 -3.48
CA LYS A 223 1.50 -11.87 -2.48
C LYS A 223 0.90 -13.27 -2.26
N TYR A 224 -0.37 -13.47 -2.67
CA TYR A 224 -1.07 -14.76 -2.56
C TYR A 224 -1.07 -15.56 -3.87
N ARG A 225 -0.36 -15.07 -4.91
CA ARG A 225 -0.28 -15.68 -6.23
C ARG A 225 1.15 -16.11 -6.52
N GLU A 226 1.30 -17.19 -7.28
CA GLU A 226 2.61 -17.51 -7.83
C GLU A 226 3.00 -16.49 -8.91
N ARG A 227 4.26 -16.06 -8.92
CA ARG A 227 4.75 -15.05 -9.87
C ARG A 227 4.41 -15.38 -11.33
N LYS A 228 4.51 -16.68 -11.71
CA LYS A 228 4.18 -17.14 -13.07
C LYS A 228 2.75 -16.83 -13.51
N GLU A 229 1.79 -16.77 -12.57
CA GLU A 229 0.39 -16.45 -12.88
C GLU A 229 0.23 -14.99 -13.31
N LEU A 230 1.13 -14.12 -12.89
CA LEU A 230 1.10 -12.70 -13.19
C LEU A 230 1.51 -12.37 -14.63
N ARG A 231 2.08 -13.34 -15.38
CA ARG A 231 2.52 -13.17 -16.78
C ARG A 231 1.36 -12.85 -17.71
N THR A 232 0.18 -13.40 -17.44
CA THR A 232 -1.01 -13.26 -18.29
C THR A 232 -1.94 -12.13 -17.85
N TRP A 233 -1.61 -11.45 -16.76
CA TRP A 233 -2.46 -10.41 -16.19
C TRP A 233 -2.42 -9.15 -17.06
N LYS A 234 -3.55 -8.79 -17.65
CA LYS A 234 -3.70 -7.58 -18.44
C LYS A 234 -4.03 -6.39 -17.54
N SER A 235 -3.24 -5.33 -17.66
CA SER A 235 -3.51 -4.02 -17.03
C SER A 235 -3.77 -2.98 -18.13
N THR A 236 -4.64 -2.02 -17.85
CA THR A 236 -4.82 -0.82 -18.70
C THR A 236 -3.70 0.20 -18.48
N LYS A 237 -2.93 0.06 -17.42
CA LYS A 237 -1.81 0.91 -17.05
C LYS A 237 -0.50 0.24 -17.49
N SER A 238 0.46 1.03 -17.95
CA SER A 238 1.82 0.56 -18.18
C SER A 238 2.46 0.08 -16.88
N LEU A 239 2.96 -1.16 -16.88
CA LEU A 239 3.62 -1.81 -15.76
C LEU A 239 4.94 -2.42 -16.24
N PRO A 240 5.95 -1.60 -16.54
CA PRO A 240 7.18 -2.05 -17.20
C PRO A 240 7.99 -3.06 -16.40
N PHE A 241 7.82 -3.12 -15.07
CA PHE A 241 8.52 -4.07 -14.21
C PHE A 241 7.72 -5.36 -13.94
N ARG A 242 6.45 -5.43 -14.36
CA ARG A 242 5.60 -6.59 -14.05
C ARG A 242 6.13 -7.89 -14.64
N LEU A 243 6.56 -7.88 -15.90
CA LEU A 243 7.09 -9.10 -16.54
C LEU A 243 8.42 -9.54 -15.93
N PHE A 244 9.29 -8.62 -15.53
CA PHE A 244 10.52 -8.96 -14.84
C PHE A 244 10.22 -9.62 -13.50
N TYR A 245 9.33 -9.05 -12.69
CA TYR A 245 8.87 -9.63 -11.44
C TYR A 245 8.23 -11.02 -11.65
N ALA A 246 7.32 -11.15 -12.62
CA ALA A 246 6.63 -12.40 -12.91
C ALA A 246 7.54 -13.52 -13.43
N ASN A 247 8.73 -13.18 -13.94
CA ASN A 247 9.73 -14.11 -14.43
C ASN A 247 10.90 -14.36 -13.47
N ASP A 248 10.82 -13.89 -12.22
CA ASP A 248 11.91 -13.96 -11.22
C ASP A 248 13.19 -13.24 -11.68
N GLU A 249 13.03 -12.17 -12.48
CA GLU A 249 14.12 -11.36 -13.02
C GLU A 249 14.29 -10.04 -12.22
N ASP A 250 14.22 -10.08 -10.92
CA ASP A 250 14.28 -8.91 -10.03
C ASP A 250 15.58 -8.10 -10.19
N SER A 251 16.68 -8.79 -10.57
CA SER A 251 17.95 -8.14 -10.92
C SER A 251 17.81 -7.16 -12.09
N LYS A 252 16.97 -7.44 -13.08
CA LYS A 252 16.72 -6.51 -14.20
C LYS A 252 16.04 -5.23 -13.74
N ILE A 253 15.17 -5.32 -12.74
CA ILE A 253 14.55 -4.12 -12.16
C ILE A 253 15.62 -3.29 -11.43
N ALA A 254 16.49 -3.94 -10.66
CA ALA A 254 17.60 -3.28 -9.99
C ALA A 254 18.57 -2.62 -11.00
N ASP A 255 18.94 -3.32 -12.06
CA ASP A 255 19.81 -2.82 -13.13
C ASP A 255 19.17 -1.62 -13.85
N CYS A 256 17.89 -1.70 -14.19
CA CYS A 256 17.15 -0.61 -14.81
C CYS A 256 17.23 0.66 -13.95
N MET A 257 16.91 0.55 -12.67
CA MET A 257 16.98 1.67 -11.72
C MET A 257 18.41 2.19 -11.58
N PHE A 258 19.40 1.29 -11.45
CA PHE A 258 20.80 1.65 -11.30
C PHE A 258 21.30 2.43 -12.51
N PHE A 259 21.14 1.92 -13.72
CA PHE A 259 21.69 2.54 -14.92
C PHE A 259 20.94 3.82 -15.35
N PHE A 260 19.61 3.85 -15.19
CA PHE A 260 18.84 5.06 -15.46
C PHE A 260 19.31 6.22 -14.58
N PHE A 261 19.33 6.02 -13.26
CA PHE A 261 19.75 7.07 -12.34
C PHE A 261 21.26 7.37 -12.38
N SER A 262 22.09 6.41 -12.81
CA SER A 262 23.50 6.67 -13.10
C SER A 262 23.64 7.61 -14.30
N SER A 263 22.82 7.46 -15.33
CA SER A 263 22.80 8.38 -16.49
C SER A 263 22.38 9.79 -16.08
N ILE A 264 21.39 9.93 -15.18
CA ILE A 264 21.00 11.22 -14.60
C ILE A 264 22.16 11.84 -13.80
N ARG A 265 22.82 11.07 -12.92
CA ARG A 265 24.00 11.53 -12.16
C ARG A 265 25.13 12.00 -13.06
N ASN A 266 25.36 11.27 -14.16
CA ASN A 266 26.43 11.62 -15.11
C ASN A 266 26.09 12.86 -15.94
N ALA A 267 24.80 13.09 -16.24
CA ALA A 267 24.35 14.29 -16.94
C ALA A 267 24.38 15.55 -16.08
N PHE A 268 24.14 15.41 -14.77
CA PHE A 268 24.04 16.50 -13.81
C PHE A 268 24.91 16.25 -12.55
N PRO A 269 26.26 16.08 -12.70
CA PRO A 269 27.11 15.58 -11.63
C PRO A 269 27.15 16.50 -10.41
N ASN A 270 27.14 17.82 -10.62
CA ASN A 270 27.17 18.78 -9.52
C ASN A 270 25.83 18.88 -8.80
N GLN A 271 24.73 18.86 -9.56
CA GLN A 271 23.36 19.00 -9.04
C GLN A 271 22.87 17.72 -8.38
N TRP A 272 23.36 16.55 -8.84
CA TRP A 272 23.04 15.27 -8.24
C TRP A 272 23.67 15.11 -6.86
N ASN A 273 24.89 15.60 -6.66
CA ASN A 273 25.61 15.42 -5.42
C ASN A 273 24.94 16.14 -4.25
N TYR A 274 24.62 15.36 -3.24
CA TYR A 274 24.08 15.84 -1.98
C TYR A 274 25.25 16.08 -1.03
N ASN A 275 25.60 17.34 -0.83
CA ASN A 275 26.80 17.77 -0.07
C ASN A 275 26.54 17.83 1.44
N GLY A 276 25.82 16.86 2.03
CA GLY A 276 25.54 16.83 3.47
C GLY A 276 24.56 17.91 3.95
N GLN A 277 23.81 18.55 3.03
CA GLN A 277 22.83 19.57 3.40
C GLN A 277 21.49 18.91 3.76
N SER A 278 20.88 19.34 4.85
CA SER A 278 19.60 18.82 5.33
C SER A 278 18.40 19.13 4.40
N LYS A 279 18.60 20.03 3.44
CA LYS A 279 17.55 20.46 2.51
C LYS A 279 18.04 20.35 1.08
N PRO A 280 17.19 19.85 0.16
CA PRO A 280 17.48 19.85 -1.27
C PRO A 280 17.73 21.30 -1.76
N THR A 281 18.77 21.51 -2.57
CA THR A 281 19.08 22.82 -3.18
C THR A 281 18.53 22.94 -4.60
N ASN A 282 18.18 21.83 -5.22
CA ASN A 282 17.60 21.78 -6.55
C ASN A 282 16.60 20.61 -6.67
N ILE A 283 15.85 20.58 -7.77
CA ILE A 283 14.77 19.60 -7.97
C ILE A 283 15.26 18.16 -8.01
N LEU A 284 16.46 17.87 -8.52
CA LEU A 284 17.02 16.51 -8.61
C LEU A 284 17.31 15.90 -7.23
N GLN A 285 17.50 16.73 -6.21
CA GLN A 285 17.71 16.28 -4.83
C GLN A 285 16.43 16.08 -4.05
N SER A 286 15.27 16.38 -4.66
CA SER A 286 13.96 16.35 -4.00
C SER A 286 13.17 15.08 -4.32
N THR A 287 12.22 14.75 -3.43
CA THR A 287 11.25 13.67 -3.67
C THR A 287 10.42 13.91 -4.93
N VAL A 288 10.00 15.17 -5.17
CA VAL A 288 9.18 15.51 -6.36
C VAL A 288 9.96 15.36 -7.66
N GLY A 289 11.26 15.68 -7.65
CA GLY A 289 12.15 15.43 -8.78
C GLY A 289 12.35 13.95 -9.06
N TYR A 290 12.56 13.15 -8.00
CA TYR A 290 12.61 11.70 -8.13
C TYR A 290 11.32 11.13 -8.74
N GLU A 291 10.15 11.57 -8.28
CA GLU A 291 8.86 11.12 -8.82
C GLU A 291 8.66 11.53 -10.30
N ALA A 292 9.16 12.69 -10.71
CA ALA A 292 9.15 13.12 -12.11
C ALA A 292 10.07 12.22 -12.97
N LEU A 293 11.27 11.92 -12.47
CA LEU A 293 12.22 11.02 -13.14
C LEU A 293 11.65 9.61 -13.29
N MET A 294 10.93 9.08 -12.28
CA MET A 294 10.26 7.79 -12.39
C MET A 294 9.19 7.77 -13.50
N LYS A 295 8.48 8.86 -13.73
CA LYS A 295 7.55 8.98 -14.87
C LYS A 295 8.29 8.97 -16.20
N ILE A 296 9.39 9.72 -16.31
CA ILE A 296 10.26 9.72 -17.51
C ILE A 296 10.81 8.33 -17.78
N LEU A 297 11.21 7.58 -16.75
CA LEU A 297 11.64 6.19 -16.90
C LEU A 297 10.55 5.34 -17.56
N VAL A 298 9.30 5.46 -17.11
CA VAL A 298 8.16 4.75 -17.73
C VAL A 298 8.01 5.14 -19.20
N ASP A 299 8.04 6.44 -19.50
CA ASP A 299 7.93 6.93 -20.90
C ASP A 299 9.03 6.40 -21.82
N ILE A 300 10.25 6.24 -21.30
CA ILE A 300 11.37 5.65 -22.05
C ILE A 300 11.13 4.14 -22.24
N LEU A 301 10.74 3.43 -21.17
CA LEU A 301 10.51 1.98 -21.23
C LEU A 301 9.34 1.60 -22.13
N ASP A 302 8.31 2.45 -22.22
CA ASP A 302 7.16 2.24 -23.11
C ASP A 302 7.49 2.43 -24.58
N ARG A 303 8.54 3.19 -24.90
CA ARG A 303 8.95 3.54 -26.28
C ARG A 303 10.16 2.77 -26.78
N ALA A 304 10.88 2.09 -25.91
CA ALA A 304 12.12 1.38 -26.26
C ALA A 304 12.15 -0.03 -25.69
N GLU A 305 12.54 -0.99 -26.50
CA GLU A 305 12.82 -2.35 -26.07
C GLU A 305 14.29 -2.47 -25.66
N PHE A 306 14.52 -2.80 -24.39
CA PHE A 306 15.86 -3.06 -23.86
C PHE A 306 16.07 -4.56 -23.68
N LYS A 307 17.00 -5.15 -24.43
CA LYS A 307 17.43 -6.55 -24.20
C LYS A 307 18.22 -6.68 -22.90
N GLN A 308 19.01 -5.66 -22.59
CA GLN A 308 19.82 -5.56 -21.37
C GLN A 308 19.98 -4.09 -20.99
N PHE A 309 19.98 -3.79 -19.69
CA PHE A 309 20.20 -2.45 -19.20
C PHE A 309 21.70 -2.15 -19.05
N SER A 310 22.10 -0.96 -19.46
CA SER A 310 23.47 -0.45 -19.34
C SER A 310 23.47 1.08 -19.31
N GLU A 311 24.58 1.70 -18.94
CA GLU A 311 24.72 3.16 -18.99
C GLU A 311 24.42 3.74 -20.37
N GLY A 312 24.88 3.10 -21.43
CA GLY A 312 24.66 3.54 -22.80
C GLY A 312 23.19 3.52 -23.24
N CYS A 313 22.38 2.63 -22.67
CA CYS A 313 20.96 2.53 -23.01
C CYS A 313 20.18 3.81 -22.66
N PHE A 314 20.45 4.39 -21.50
CA PHE A 314 19.77 5.59 -21.01
C PHE A 314 20.50 6.88 -21.38
N GLY A 315 21.84 6.82 -21.55
CA GLY A 315 22.66 7.99 -21.87
C GLY A 315 22.18 8.72 -23.12
N CYS A 316 21.84 8.01 -24.19
CA CYS A 316 21.34 8.62 -25.44
C CYS A 316 20.03 9.41 -25.27
N TYR A 317 19.20 9.06 -24.29
CA TYR A 317 18.02 9.83 -23.92
C TYR A 317 18.42 11.03 -23.06
N ILE A 318 19.12 10.78 -21.96
CA ILE A 318 19.40 11.79 -20.93
C ILE A 318 20.33 12.89 -21.45
N ASP A 319 21.19 12.60 -22.40
CA ASP A 319 22.05 13.61 -23.06
C ASP A 319 21.25 14.72 -23.73
N LYS A 320 20.03 14.46 -24.18
CA LYS A 320 19.15 15.45 -24.81
C LYS A 320 18.65 16.53 -23.84
N ILE A 321 18.66 16.23 -22.54
CA ILE A 321 18.15 17.13 -21.49
C ILE A 321 19.22 17.71 -20.58
N LYS A 322 20.51 17.49 -20.88
CA LYS A 322 21.65 18.07 -20.13
C LYS A 322 21.63 19.59 -20.02
N GLY A 323 20.96 20.28 -20.95
CA GLY A 323 20.82 21.73 -20.95
C GLY A 323 19.75 22.31 -20.03
N LEU A 324 19.00 21.46 -19.32
CA LEU A 324 17.99 21.95 -18.37
C LEU A 324 18.66 22.58 -17.14
N ASP A 325 18.26 23.81 -16.81
CA ASP A 325 18.70 24.51 -15.60
C ASP A 325 17.93 23.99 -14.38
N VAL A 326 18.33 22.82 -13.90
CA VAL A 326 17.67 22.13 -12.77
C VAL A 326 17.88 22.84 -11.42
N GLU A 327 18.77 23.83 -11.34
CA GLU A 327 19.01 24.66 -10.16
C GLU A 327 18.02 25.82 -10.04
N ASN A 328 17.31 26.14 -11.11
CA ASN A 328 16.32 27.20 -11.13
C ASN A 328 15.07 26.82 -10.33
N THR A 329 15.09 27.07 -9.02
CA THR A 329 13.99 26.74 -8.11
C THR A 329 12.73 27.59 -8.32
N MET A 330 12.84 28.71 -9.03
CA MET A 330 11.66 29.50 -9.44
C MET A 330 10.91 28.82 -10.58
N HIS A 331 11.64 28.23 -11.53
CA HIS A 331 11.05 27.47 -12.65
C HIS A 331 10.67 26.05 -12.22
N PHE A 332 11.51 25.40 -11.42
CA PHE A 332 11.28 24.06 -10.89
C PHE A 332 11.11 24.06 -9.35
N PRO A 333 10.03 24.65 -8.81
CA PRO A 333 9.81 24.63 -7.36
C PRO A 333 9.64 23.20 -6.84
N MET A 334 10.10 22.92 -5.62
CA MET A 334 10.01 21.59 -5.00
C MET A 334 8.59 21.31 -4.47
N SER A 335 7.61 21.36 -5.37
CA SER A 335 6.18 21.24 -5.12
C SER A 335 5.52 20.34 -6.17
N THR A 336 4.22 20.06 -6.01
CA THR A 336 3.45 19.28 -7.00
C THR A 336 3.41 19.97 -8.36
N SER A 337 3.33 21.30 -8.42
CA SER A 337 3.42 22.06 -9.67
C SER A 337 4.79 21.93 -10.31
N GLY A 338 5.87 22.11 -9.54
CA GLY A 338 7.22 21.95 -10.04
C GLY A 338 7.53 20.53 -10.54
N LYS A 339 6.95 19.49 -9.91
CA LYS A 339 7.02 18.14 -10.43
C LYS A 339 6.44 18.03 -11.85
N LYS A 340 5.28 18.66 -12.09
CA LYS A 340 4.63 18.67 -13.39
C LYS A 340 5.46 19.42 -14.43
N ILE A 341 5.92 20.62 -14.10
CA ILE A 341 6.76 21.46 -14.97
C ILE A 341 8.05 20.70 -15.31
N PHE A 342 8.74 20.15 -14.33
CA PHE A 342 10.00 19.43 -14.53
C PHE A 342 9.80 18.16 -15.41
N TYR A 343 8.75 17.38 -15.14
CA TYR A 343 8.40 16.24 -15.98
C TYR A 343 8.13 16.66 -17.43
N ASN A 344 7.30 17.69 -17.65
CA ASN A 344 6.95 18.16 -18.99
C ASN A 344 8.18 18.70 -19.72
N SER A 345 9.05 19.47 -19.07
CA SER A 345 10.30 19.98 -19.66
C SER A 345 11.24 18.86 -20.12
N MET A 346 11.39 17.82 -19.29
CA MET A 346 12.16 16.64 -19.66
C MET A 346 11.51 15.87 -20.82
N PHE A 347 10.21 15.66 -20.77
CA PHE A 347 9.47 14.93 -21.80
C PHE A 347 9.61 15.60 -23.17
N ILE A 348 9.43 16.92 -23.25
CA ILE A 348 9.58 17.70 -24.48
C ILE A 348 11.02 17.59 -25.02
N GLY A 349 12.03 17.66 -24.16
CA GLY A 349 13.43 17.51 -24.56
C GLY A 349 13.76 16.10 -25.08
N LEU A 350 13.15 15.08 -24.50
CA LEU A 350 13.39 13.67 -24.87
C LEU A 350 12.62 13.27 -26.14
N PHE A 351 11.38 13.72 -26.26
CA PHE A 351 10.42 13.29 -27.29
C PHE A 351 9.80 14.48 -28.05
N PRO A 352 10.61 15.31 -28.73
CA PRO A 352 10.15 16.57 -29.35
C PRO A 352 9.10 16.36 -30.46
N ASN A 353 9.01 15.18 -31.02
CA ASN A 353 8.06 14.83 -32.10
C ASN A 353 6.82 14.06 -31.58
N ASP A 354 6.64 13.94 -30.27
CA ASP A 354 5.48 13.27 -29.69
C ASP A 354 4.23 14.17 -29.82
N GLY A 355 3.09 13.59 -30.21
CA GLY A 355 1.86 14.32 -30.46
C GLY A 355 1.29 15.09 -29.25
N THR A 356 1.81 14.86 -28.04
CA THR A 356 1.37 15.54 -26.79
C THR A 356 2.30 16.69 -26.38
N VAL A 357 3.31 17.02 -27.19
CA VAL A 357 4.30 18.07 -26.88
C VAL A 357 3.64 19.43 -26.73
N GLU A 358 2.74 19.80 -27.63
CA GLU A 358 2.05 21.09 -27.62
C GLU A 358 1.19 21.29 -26.35
N GLU A 359 0.47 20.24 -25.94
CA GLU A 359 -0.27 20.23 -24.68
C GLU A 359 0.65 20.42 -23.47
N LYS A 360 1.76 19.69 -23.43
CA LYS A 360 2.74 19.77 -22.34
C LYS A 360 3.48 21.14 -22.29
N GLN A 361 3.69 21.79 -23.45
CA GLN A 361 4.24 23.14 -23.50
C GLN A 361 3.30 24.17 -22.88
N ASN A 362 1.98 24.02 -23.10
CA ASN A 362 0.97 24.90 -22.53
C ASN A 362 0.80 24.72 -21.00
N GLU A 363 1.34 23.63 -20.46
CA GLU A 363 1.28 23.30 -19.03
C GLU A 363 2.55 23.71 -18.22
N ILE A 364 3.59 24.22 -18.89
CA ILE A 364 4.81 24.75 -18.29
C ILE A 364 4.63 26.25 -17.99
#